data_20df7c428985e4c3b1195719fa713361
#
_entry.id   20df7c428985e4c3b1195719fa713361
#
_cell.length_a   1.000
_cell.length_b   1.000
_cell.length_c   1.000
_cell.angle_alpha   90.00
_cell.angle_beta   90.00
_cell.angle_gamma   90.00
#
_symmetry.space_group_name_H-M   'P 1'
#
loop_
_entity.id
_entity.type
_entity.pdbx_description
1 polymer ?
#
loop_
_entity_poly.entity_id
_entity_poly.type
_entity_poly.pdbx_seq_one_letter_code
_entity_poly.pdbx_strand_id
1 'polypeptide(L)'
;MKKYIIALVTLLSSIATVGVSMPASAQVGQSSIGPSVLFGNGQTSIGIDSKFGVSDNLSLRPFVYFPNNGTSFGTALTYDLPLRNTDQNLLITPFVGGSLAVNTGNNSATSVGLVGGADFDLSDSLRLKASVIVPISDSGNQGTGIALGAGFRF
;
A
#
# COMPACT_ATOMS: atom_id res chain seq x y z
N MET A 1 -0.35 -20.47 17.27
CA MET A 1 -1.21 -20.29 16.12
C MET A 1 -2.52 -19.55 16.41
N LYS A 2 -3.33 -19.94 17.40
CA LYS A 2 -4.63 -19.29 17.70
C LYS A 2 -4.53 -17.78 18.02
N LYS A 3 -3.48 -17.33 18.70
CA LYS A 3 -3.30 -15.90 19.08
C LYS A 3 -3.08 -14.97 17.88
N TYR A 4 -2.44 -15.46 16.82
CA TYR A 4 -2.15 -14.66 15.60
C TYR A 4 -3.37 -14.56 14.68
N ILE A 5 -4.23 -15.58 14.68
CA ILE A 5 -5.50 -15.54 13.91
C ILE A 5 -6.43 -14.49 14.50
N ILE A 6 -6.50 -14.38 15.83
CA ILE A 6 -7.33 -13.36 16.51
C ILE A 6 -6.80 -11.95 16.19
N ALA A 7 -5.49 -11.74 16.24
CA ALA A 7 -4.89 -10.44 15.89
C ALA A 7 -5.11 -10.07 14.41
N LEU A 8 -5.07 -11.04 13.51
CA LEU A 8 -5.33 -10.83 12.09
C LEU A 8 -6.80 -10.45 11.84
N VAL A 9 -7.73 -11.16 12.48
CA VAL A 9 -9.17 -10.87 12.35
C VAL A 9 -9.49 -9.49 12.93
N THR A 10 -8.86 -9.11 14.04
CA THR A 10 -9.08 -7.79 14.66
C THR A 10 -8.51 -6.67 13.79
N LEU A 11 -7.37 -6.88 13.15
CA LEU A 11 -6.78 -5.90 12.23
C LEU A 11 -7.62 -5.73 10.96
N LEU A 12 -8.09 -6.84 10.36
CA LEU A 12 -8.99 -6.79 9.20
C LEU A 12 -10.34 -6.13 9.53
N SER A 13 -10.92 -6.44 10.71
CA SER A 13 -12.19 -5.85 11.12
C SER A 13 -12.07 -4.35 11.41
N SER A 14 -10.94 -3.88 11.95
CA SER A 14 -10.70 -2.44 12.16
C SER A 14 -10.52 -1.68 10.84
N ILE A 15 -9.93 -2.29 9.82
CA ILE A 15 -9.81 -1.69 8.49
C ILE A 15 -11.19 -1.60 7.82
N ALA A 16 -12.03 -2.63 7.97
CA ALA A 16 -13.38 -2.64 7.41
C ALA A 16 -14.29 -1.59 8.08
N THR A 17 -14.18 -1.38 9.39
CA THR A 17 -14.97 -0.38 10.10
C THR A 17 -14.56 1.07 9.81
N VAL A 18 -13.29 1.33 9.58
CA VAL A 18 -12.83 2.65 9.14
C VAL A 18 -13.33 2.97 7.72
N GLY A 19 -13.38 1.97 6.83
CA GLY A 19 -13.90 2.15 5.47
C GLY A 19 -15.40 2.46 5.39
N VAL A 20 -16.19 2.04 6.37
CA VAL A 20 -17.66 2.24 6.39
C VAL A 20 -18.08 3.58 7.01
N SER A 21 -17.23 4.17 7.85
CA SER A 21 -17.52 5.44 8.54
C SER A 21 -17.03 6.68 7.81
N MET A 22 -16.40 6.55 6.63
CA MET A 22 -15.98 7.70 5.84
C MET A 22 -17.21 8.42 5.30
N PRO A 23 -17.32 9.74 5.49
CA PRO A 23 -18.40 10.51 4.89
C PRO A 23 -18.34 10.34 3.36
N ALA A 24 -19.52 10.23 2.74
CA ALA A 24 -19.67 10.02 1.28
C ALA A 24 -19.03 11.14 0.40
N SER A 25 -18.51 12.18 1.02
CA SER A 25 -17.71 13.24 0.39
C SER A 25 -16.20 12.93 0.35
N ALA A 26 -15.76 11.78 0.90
CA ALA A 26 -14.37 11.33 0.78
C ALA A 26 -14.11 10.95 -0.69
N GLN A 27 -13.85 11.95 -1.47
CA GLN A 27 -13.14 11.99 -2.74
C GLN A 27 -13.34 10.75 -3.62
N VAL A 28 -14.49 10.72 -4.30
CA VAL A 28 -14.74 9.83 -5.43
C VAL A 28 -13.53 9.89 -6.38
N GLY A 29 -12.89 8.75 -6.62
CA GLY A 29 -11.73 8.65 -7.51
C GLY A 29 -10.34 8.66 -6.86
N GLN A 30 -10.22 8.83 -5.55
CA GLN A 30 -8.92 8.70 -4.86
C GLN A 30 -8.64 7.29 -4.35
N SER A 31 -9.64 6.47 -4.17
CA SER A 31 -9.49 5.08 -3.75
C SER A 31 -9.19 4.16 -4.93
N SER A 32 -8.39 3.14 -4.71
CA SER A 32 -8.09 2.13 -5.73
C SER A 32 -7.66 0.81 -5.09
N ILE A 33 -7.87 -0.28 -5.80
CA ILE A 33 -7.42 -1.62 -5.44
C ILE A 33 -6.97 -2.37 -6.67
N GLY A 34 -5.91 -3.16 -6.57
CA GLY A 34 -5.47 -3.99 -7.69
C GLY A 34 -4.24 -4.83 -7.43
N PRO A 35 -3.86 -5.63 -8.44
CA PRO A 35 -2.66 -6.46 -8.38
C PRO A 35 -1.39 -5.61 -8.36
N SER A 36 -0.39 -6.16 -7.68
CA SER A 36 0.93 -5.56 -7.61
C SER A 36 2.04 -6.60 -7.53
N VAL A 37 3.24 -6.20 -7.90
CA VAL A 37 4.46 -7.00 -7.81
C VAL A 37 5.48 -6.24 -6.98
N LEU A 38 6.05 -6.90 -6.01
CA LEU A 38 7.12 -6.39 -5.15
C LEU A 38 8.43 -7.09 -5.49
N PHE A 39 9.44 -6.31 -5.84
CA PHE A 39 10.81 -6.76 -6.06
C PHE A 39 11.67 -6.31 -4.88
N GLY A 40 12.29 -7.25 -4.18
CA GLY A 40 13.17 -6.93 -3.06
C GLY A 40 13.94 -8.16 -2.59
N ASN A 41 15.14 -7.96 -2.04
CA ASN A 41 16.00 -9.03 -1.50
C ASN A 41 16.26 -10.20 -2.48
N GLY A 42 16.34 -9.91 -3.78
CA GLY A 42 16.51 -10.96 -4.80
C GLY A 42 15.28 -11.84 -5.01
N GLN A 43 14.14 -11.47 -4.45
CA GLN A 43 12.87 -12.19 -4.60
C GLN A 43 11.83 -11.30 -5.27
N THR A 44 10.92 -11.96 -5.98
CA THR A 44 9.73 -11.32 -6.55
C THR A 44 8.50 -11.88 -5.86
N SER A 45 7.63 -10.99 -5.39
CA SER A 45 6.38 -11.36 -4.74
C SER A 45 5.21 -10.72 -5.48
N ILE A 46 4.19 -11.49 -5.76
CA ILE A 46 2.92 -10.97 -6.26
C ILE A 46 2.01 -10.65 -5.07
N GLY A 47 1.11 -9.70 -5.27
CA GLY A 47 0.21 -9.29 -4.20
C GLY A 47 -0.94 -8.43 -4.68
N ILE A 48 -1.62 -7.88 -3.71
CA ILE A 48 -2.68 -6.91 -3.90
C ILE A 48 -2.32 -5.71 -3.05
N ASP A 49 -2.43 -4.54 -3.62
CA ASP A 49 -2.38 -3.31 -2.86
C ASP A 49 -3.61 -2.44 -3.13
N SER A 50 -3.85 -1.54 -2.21
CA SER A 50 -4.98 -0.63 -2.28
C SER A 50 -4.57 0.74 -1.79
N LYS A 51 -5.38 1.73 -2.13
CA LYS A 51 -5.28 3.11 -1.67
C LYS A 51 -6.66 3.55 -1.24
N PHE A 52 -6.75 4.17 -0.08
CA PHE A 52 -7.95 4.83 0.42
C PHE A 52 -7.59 6.26 0.79
N GLY A 53 -8.23 7.22 0.16
CA GLY A 53 -8.11 8.63 0.54
C GLY A 53 -8.72 8.86 1.92
N VAL A 54 -7.95 9.38 2.87
CA VAL A 54 -8.41 9.70 4.23
C VAL A 54 -8.76 11.18 4.32
N SER A 55 -8.02 12.01 3.60
CA SER A 55 -8.29 13.44 3.42
C SER A 55 -7.72 13.90 2.07
N ASP A 56 -7.78 15.19 1.78
CA ASP A 56 -7.34 15.77 0.50
C ASP A 56 -5.94 15.32 0.08
N ASN A 57 -5.04 15.16 1.03
CA ASN A 57 -3.64 14.84 0.75
C ASN A 57 -3.14 13.63 1.56
N LEU A 58 -4.03 12.94 2.31
CA LEU A 58 -3.63 11.82 3.14
C LEU A 58 -4.29 10.53 2.65
N SER A 59 -3.50 9.50 2.48
CA SER A 59 -3.97 8.19 2.02
C SER A 59 -3.47 7.07 2.91
N LEU A 60 -4.34 6.10 3.17
CA LEU A 60 -4.01 4.81 3.76
C LEU A 60 -3.83 3.80 2.63
N ARG A 61 -2.73 3.04 2.66
CA ARG A 61 -2.38 2.08 1.59
C ARG A 61 -2.15 0.69 2.18
N PRO A 62 -3.20 -0.09 2.42
CA PRO A 62 -3.07 -1.50 2.79
C PRO A 62 -2.51 -2.33 1.64
N PHE A 63 -1.70 -3.34 1.98
CA PHE A 63 -1.13 -4.27 1.02
C PHE A 63 -1.00 -5.68 1.59
N VAL A 64 -1.01 -6.66 0.71
CA VAL A 64 -0.64 -8.03 0.99
C VAL A 64 0.20 -8.57 -0.16
N TYR A 65 1.35 -9.17 0.15
CA TYR A 65 2.24 -9.83 -0.79
C TYR A 65 2.47 -11.28 -0.39
N PHE A 66 2.69 -12.12 -1.38
CA PHE A 66 2.90 -13.56 -1.22
C PHE A 66 4.32 -13.92 -1.69
N PRO A 67 5.35 -13.71 -0.84
CA PRO A 67 6.68 -14.25 -1.09
C PRO A 67 6.68 -15.78 -0.98
N ASN A 68 7.69 -16.44 -1.55
CA ASN A 68 7.80 -17.91 -1.57
C ASN A 68 7.75 -18.56 -0.17
N ASN A 69 8.15 -17.83 0.89
CA ASN A 69 8.31 -18.35 2.25
C ASN A 69 7.32 -17.79 3.26
N GLY A 70 6.14 -17.34 2.83
CA GLY A 70 5.14 -16.81 3.75
C GLY A 70 4.20 -15.79 3.15
N THR A 71 3.71 -14.90 3.98
CA THR A 71 2.85 -13.78 3.57
C THR A 71 3.35 -12.51 4.25
N SER A 72 3.41 -11.44 3.50
CA SER A 72 3.70 -10.10 4.01
C SER A 72 2.44 -9.25 3.87
N PHE A 73 1.97 -8.69 4.96
CA PHE A 73 0.83 -7.78 4.94
C PHE A 73 1.14 -6.56 5.80
N GLY A 74 0.54 -5.46 5.43
CA GLY A 74 0.79 -4.21 6.13
C GLY A 74 -0.01 -3.05 5.58
N THR A 75 0.39 -1.88 6.00
CA THR A 75 -0.21 -0.63 5.55
C THR A 75 0.84 0.47 5.52
N ALA A 76 0.63 1.44 4.66
CA ALA A 76 1.37 2.69 4.67
C ALA A 76 0.41 3.88 4.84
N LEU A 77 0.83 4.86 5.60
CA LEU A 77 0.19 6.16 5.66
C LEU A 77 1.04 7.13 4.85
N THR A 78 0.45 7.72 3.81
CA THR A 78 1.18 8.57 2.87
C THR A 78 0.56 9.94 2.74
N TYR A 79 1.42 10.93 2.51
CA TYR A 79 1.04 12.26 2.08
C TYR A 79 1.16 12.35 0.56
N ASP A 80 0.08 12.66 -0.10
CA ASP A 80 -0.05 12.73 -1.55
C ASP A 80 0.12 14.17 -2.02
N LEU A 81 0.93 14.37 -3.06
CA LEU A 81 1.25 15.67 -3.66
C LEU A 81 0.67 15.72 -5.10
N PRO A 82 -0.61 16.03 -5.29
CA PRO A 82 -1.20 16.03 -6.61
C PRO A 82 -0.58 17.13 -7.49
N LEU A 83 0.15 16.73 -8.52
CA LEU A 83 0.68 17.62 -9.53
C LEU A 83 -0.33 17.70 -10.69
N ARG A 84 -1.04 18.81 -10.78
CA ARG A 84 -1.91 19.09 -11.94
C ARG A 84 -1.05 19.56 -13.08
N ASN A 85 -0.89 18.72 -14.08
CA ASN A 85 -0.32 19.15 -15.36
C ASN A 85 -1.48 19.61 -16.25
N THR A 86 -1.49 20.89 -16.59
CA THR A 86 -2.63 21.55 -17.27
C THR A 86 -2.82 21.07 -18.72
N ASP A 87 -1.82 20.43 -19.31
CA ASP A 87 -1.79 20.13 -20.76
C ASP A 87 -1.88 18.64 -21.10
N GLN A 88 -2.01 17.73 -20.13
CA GLN A 88 -2.08 16.30 -20.40
C GLN A 88 -3.15 15.61 -19.54
N ASN A 89 -3.85 14.66 -20.14
CA ASN A 89 -4.85 13.81 -19.49
C ASN A 89 -4.25 12.85 -18.43
N LEU A 90 -2.97 12.99 -18.10
CA LEU A 90 -2.27 12.18 -17.14
C LEU A 90 -2.08 12.94 -15.82
N LEU A 91 -2.76 12.51 -14.78
CA LEU A 91 -2.54 13.03 -13.44
C LEU A 91 -1.46 12.21 -12.75
N ILE A 92 -0.36 12.86 -12.38
CA ILE A 92 0.71 12.24 -11.58
C ILE A 92 0.57 12.72 -10.15
N THR A 93 0.49 11.78 -9.21
CA THR A 93 0.39 12.06 -7.78
C THR A 93 1.58 11.42 -7.05
N PRO A 94 2.70 12.13 -6.89
CA PRO A 94 3.78 11.67 -6.02
C PRO A 94 3.28 11.53 -4.57
N PHE A 95 3.88 10.61 -3.84
CA PHE A 95 3.57 10.42 -2.43
C PHE A 95 4.79 10.00 -1.63
N VAL A 96 4.78 10.30 -0.33
CA VAL A 96 5.78 9.88 0.64
C VAL A 96 5.11 9.58 1.98
N GLY A 97 5.64 8.63 2.73
CA GLY A 97 5.06 8.29 4.02
C GLY A 97 5.82 7.22 4.79
N GLY A 98 5.16 6.71 5.83
CA GLY A 98 5.64 5.60 6.64
C GLY A 98 4.84 4.33 6.38
N SER A 99 5.49 3.18 6.53
CA SER A 99 4.86 1.87 6.39
C SER A 99 5.12 0.99 7.59
N LEU A 100 4.15 0.12 7.87
CA LEU A 100 4.24 -0.95 8.85
C LEU A 100 3.86 -2.25 8.13
N ALA A 101 4.72 -3.26 8.22
CA ALA A 101 4.48 -4.57 7.65
C ALA A 101 4.76 -5.68 8.66
N VAL A 102 4.00 -6.76 8.53
CA VAL A 102 4.19 -8.01 9.27
C VAL A 102 4.41 -9.11 8.26
N ASN A 103 5.53 -9.80 8.39
CA ASN A 103 5.86 -10.96 7.60
C ASN A 103 5.56 -12.21 8.43
N THR A 104 4.86 -13.16 7.83
CA THR A 104 4.56 -14.46 8.42
C THR A 104 5.30 -15.53 7.63
N GLY A 105 5.84 -16.51 8.31
CA GLY A 105 6.63 -17.60 7.71
C GLY A 105 7.65 -18.12 8.70
N ASN A 106 8.72 -18.71 8.20
CA ASN A 106 9.77 -19.31 9.05
C ASN A 106 10.49 -18.27 9.94
N ASN A 107 10.52 -17.02 9.50
CA ASN A 107 11.08 -15.88 10.26
C ASN A 107 10.02 -14.76 10.32
N SER A 108 9.06 -14.91 11.25
CA SER A 108 8.06 -13.87 11.47
C SER A 108 8.72 -12.60 12.00
N ALA A 109 8.53 -11.49 11.31
CA ALA A 109 9.11 -10.19 11.67
C ALA A 109 8.12 -9.07 11.40
N THR A 110 8.17 -8.05 12.24
CA THR A 110 7.48 -6.78 12.00
C THR A 110 8.50 -5.76 11.55
N SER A 111 8.20 -5.04 10.48
CA SER A 111 9.07 -4.00 9.94
C SER A 111 8.36 -2.67 9.87
N VAL A 112 9.11 -1.62 10.18
CA VAL A 112 8.73 -0.22 9.95
C VAL A 112 9.62 0.33 8.85
N GLY A 113 9.05 1.08 7.93
CA GLY A 113 9.80 1.60 6.80
C GLY A 113 9.30 2.97 6.33
N LEU A 114 10.08 3.57 5.45
CA LEU A 114 9.64 4.69 4.62
C LEU A 114 9.15 4.16 3.29
N VAL A 115 8.15 4.82 2.74
CA VAL A 115 7.63 4.54 1.41
C VAL A 115 7.56 5.85 0.63
N GLY A 116 7.96 5.80 -0.63
CA GLY A 116 7.82 6.92 -1.57
C GLY A 116 7.54 6.39 -2.96
N GLY A 117 6.82 7.17 -3.76
CA GLY A 117 6.47 6.74 -5.10
C GLY A 117 5.58 7.73 -5.84
N ALA A 118 4.93 7.23 -6.88
CA ALA A 118 3.94 7.99 -7.64
C ALA A 118 2.79 7.10 -8.11
N ASP A 119 1.60 7.67 -8.10
CA ASP A 119 0.41 7.16 -8.76
C ASP A 119 0.26 7.88 -10.11
N PHE A 120 -0.08 7.13 -11.15
CA PHE A 120 -0.32 7.60 -12.51
C PHE A 120 -1.75 7.26 -12.89
N ASP A 121 -2.63 8.24 -12.91
CA ASP A 121 -4.01 8.07 -13.30
C ASP A 121 -4.11 8.11 -14.83
N LEU A 122 -4.29 6.94 -15.44
CA LEU A 122 -4.38 6.79 -16.90
C LEU A 122 -5.80 7.06 -17.43
N SER A 123 -6.79 6.80 -16.58
CA SER A 123 -8.20 7.08 -16.86
C SER A 123 -8.97 7.22 -15.53
N ASP A 124 -10.25 7.52 -15.63
CA ASP A 124 -11.14 7.63 -14.46
C ASP A 124 -11.20 6.32 -13.65
N SER A 125 -10.92 5.19 -14.29
CA SER A 125 -11.02 3.86 -13.68
C SER A 125 -9.68 3.16 -13.48
N LEU A 126 -8.58 3.63 -14.10
CA LEU A 126 -7.30 2.92 -14.09
C LEU A 126 -6.17 3.78 -13.54
N ARG A 127 -5.49 3.25 -12.54
CA ARG A 127 -4.29 3.82 -11.92
C ARG A 127 -3.13 2.85 -12.02
N LEU A 128 -1.96 3.33 -12.42
CA LEU A 128 -0.70 2.63 -12.19
C LEU A 128 -0.01 3.22 -10.96
N LYS A 129 0.78 2.39 -10.29
CA LYS A 129 1.57 2.78 -9.12
C LYS A 129 3.00 2.28 -9.26
N ALA A 130 3.95 3.14 -8.90
CA ALA A 130 5.35 2.75 -8.69
C ALA A 130 5.81 3.28 -7.34
N SER A 131 6.41 2.44 -6.51
CA SER A 131 6.88 2.85 -5.18
C SER A 131 8.14 2.11 -4.75
N VAL A 132 8.90 2.76 -3.88
CA VAL A 132 10.07 2.21 -3.21
C VAL A 132 9.76 2.16 -1.72
N ILE A 133 10.08 1.03 -1.09
CA ILE A 133 9.92 0.81 0.35
C ILE A 133 11.31 0.59 0.93
N VAL A 134 11.70 1.42 1.90
CA VAL A 134 12.98 1.36 2.59
C VAL A 134 12.72 1.02 4.06
N PRO A 135 13.04 -0.19 4.54
CA PRO A 135 12.91 -0.53 5.94
C PRO A 135 13.87 0.30 6.79
N ILE A 136 13.38 0.80 7.93
CA ILE A 136 14.15 1.57 8.91
C ILE A 136 14.47 0.70 10.14
N SER A 137 13.60 -0.28 10.44
CA SER A 137 13.81 -1.17 11.57
C SER A 137 14.63 -2.39 11.16
N ASP A 138 15.62 -2.70 11.97
CA ASP A 138 16.62 -3.76 11.76
C ASP A 138 16.09 -5.17 12.11
N SER A 139 14.78 -5.38 12.11
CA SER A 139 14.16 -6.67 12.43
C SER A 139 14.25 -7.65 11.26
N GLY A 140 15.49 -8.10 10.98
CA GLY A 140 15.78 -9.17 10.02
C GLY A 140 15.89 -8.69 8.58
N ASN A 141 17.10 -8.62 8.07
CA ASN A 141 17.57 -8.58 6.67
C ASN A 141 16.55 -8.21 5.55
N GLN A 142 15.72 -7.22 5.80
CA GLN A 142 14.76 -6.70 4.84
C GLN A 142 15.42 -5.57 4.04
N GLY A 143 15.80 -5.86 2.82
CA GLY A 143 16.34 -4.85 1.91
C GLY A 143 15.26 -3.95 1.33
N THR A 144 15.72 -2.92 0.65
CA THR A 144 14.85 -2.03 -0.13
C THR A 144 14.02 -2.81 -1.14
N GLY A 145 12.72 -2.53 -1.20
CA GLY A 145 11.79 -3.11 -2.16
C GLY A 145 11.29 -2.08 -3.17
N ILE A 146 11.04 -2.53 -4.39
CA ILE A 146 10.35 -1.74 -5.43
C ILE A 146 9.02 -2.44 -5.71
N ALA A 147 7.92 -1.71 -5.60
CA ALA A 147 6.60 -2.23 -5.91
C ALA A 147 6.02 -1.52 -7.14
N LEU A 148 5.48 -2.32 -8.06
CA LEU A 148 4.74 -1.86 -9.22
C LEU A 148 3.33 -2.45 -9.18
N GLY A 149 2.32 -1.64 -9.45
CA GLY A 149 0.93 -2.09 -9.38
C GLY A 149 0.04 -1.40 -10.40
N ALA A 150 -1.11 -2.02 -10.65
CA ALA A 150 -2.20 -1.45 -11.41
C ALA A 150 -3.49 -1.62 -10.62
N GLY A 151 -4.26 -0.56 -10.46
CA GLY A 151 -5.47 -0.58 -9.63
C GLY A 151 -6.68 0.02 -10.33
N PHE A 152 -7.84 -0.53 -10.03
CA PHE A 152 -9.12 0.06 -10.37
C PHE A 152 -9.47 1.14 -9.35
N ARG A 153 -9.87 2.31 -9.84
CA ARG A 153 -10.31 3.46 -9.05
C ARG A 153 -11.82 3.40 -8.82
N PHE A 154 -12.25 3.85 -7.65
CA PHE A 154 -13.66 3.94 -7.26
C PHE A 154 -13.87 5.06 -6.22
#